data_e6ae44c036d9d4cd8d711c189ef9f72f
#
_entry.id   e6ae44c036d9d4cd8d711c189ef9f72f
#
_cell.length_a   1.000
_cell.length_b   1.000
_cell.length_c   1.000
_cell.angle_alpha   90.00
_cell.angle_beta   90.00
_cell.angle_gamma   90.00
#
_symmetry.space_group_name_H-M   'P 1'
#
loop_
_entity.id
_entity.type
_entity.pdbx_description
1 polymer ?
#
loop_
_entity_poly.entity_id
_entity_poly.type
_entity_poly.pdbx_seq_one_letter_code
_entity_poly.pdbx_strand_id
1 'polypeptide(L)'
;QAGAAHLNRILDVCTGTGDLAMEFAKIYPQVKIIGSDISDRMLQIGLEKIKRVGLNGRISLQQSDLFHLPFKDRVFDAVSIGFGFRNLHDFRSGIREMARVLKKDGLLLILELSLPQNHILKKAFLLYLKHILPRIGGLISGSQSSYAYLSSSIIAFPKKEEVIQFLKDEGLGNINYISLSGGIASIYVGKK
;
A
#
# COMPACT_ATOMS: atom_id res chain seq x y z
N GLN A 1 -11.81 -18.01 8.90
CA GLN A 1 -12.68 -17.52 7.82
C GLN A 1 -13.54 -16.41 8.38
N ALA A 2 -12.99 -15.19 8.52
CA ALA A 2 -13.80 -14.00 8.74
C ALA A 2 -14.66 -13.82 7.50
N GLY A 3 -15.99 -13.75 7.66
CA GLY A 3 -16.96 -13.70 6.59
C GLY A 3 -16.54 -12.72 5.51
N ALA A 4 -16.51 -13.18 4.28
CA ALA A 4 -16.26 -12.34 3.12
C ALA A 4 -17.33 -11.26 3.09
N ALA A 5 -17.04 -10.09 3.64
CA ALA A 5 -17.87 -8.92 3.47
C ALA A 5 -18.07 -8.76 1.95
N HIS A 6 -19.29 -8.50 1.50
CA HIS A 6 -19.58 -8.25 0.10
C HIS A 6 -18.87 -6.96 -0.30
N LEU A 7 -17.62 -7.08 -0.78
CA LEU A 7 -16.86 -5.96 -1.30
C LEU A 7 -17.43 -5.58 -2.67
N ASN A 8 -17.90 -4.34 -2.80
CA ASN A 8 -18.42 -3.80 -4.05
C ASN A 8 -17.46 -2.77 -4.65
N ARG A 9 -16.81 -1.97 -3.80
CA ARG A 9 -15.94 -0.87 -4.21
C ARG A 9 -14.66 -0.84 -3.37
N ILE A 10 -13.52 -0.92 -4.04
CA ILE A 10 -12.19 -0.80 -3.43
C ILE A 10 -11.52 0.47 -3.96
N LEU A 11 -10.84 1.21 -3.09
CA LEU A 11 -9.90 2.25 -3.45
C LEU A 11 -8.49 1.76 -3.17
N ASP A 12 -7.62 1.81 -4.16
CA ASP A 12 -6.19 1.53 -4.02
C ASP A 12 -5.42 2.84 -4.15
N VAL A 13 -4.91 3.37 -3.04
CA VAL A 13 -4.18 4.64 -3.01
C VAL A 13 -2.69 4.42 -3.17
N CYS A 14 -1.98 5.39 -3.76
CA CYS A 14 -0.60 5.22 -4.21
C CYS A 14 -0.46 3.97 -5.10
N THR A 15 -1.44 3.78 -5.99
CA THR A 15 -1.61 2.57 -6.79
C THR A 15 -0.46 2.33 -7.78
N GLY A 16 0.31 3.37 -8.08
CA GLY A 16 1.40 3.31 -9.05
C GLY A 16 0.91 2.83 -10.41
N THR A 17 1.41 1.69 -10.88
CA THR A 17 0.99 1.07 -12.14
C THR A 17 -0.19 0.11 -12.00
N GLY A 18 -0.90 0.13 -10.87
CA GLY A 18 -2.14 -0.60 -10.66
C GLY A 18 -1.98 -2.10 -10.38
N ASP A 19 -0.78 -2.55 -9.99
CA ASP A 19 -0.52 -3.98 -9.80
C ASP A 19 -1.39 -4.59 -8.68
N LEU A 20 -1.49 -3.92 -7.53
CA LEU A 20 -2.33 -4.38 -6.42
C LEU A 20 -3.82 -4.33 -6.78
N ALA A 21 -4.26 -3.28 -7.47
CA ALA A 21 -5.62 -3.16 -7.98
C ALA A 21 -5.98 -4.32 -8.94
N MET A 22 -5.05 -4.70 -9.82
CA MET A 22 -5.26 -5.84 -10.73
C MET A 22 -5.35 -7.18 -9.98
N GLU A 23 -4.57 -7.38 -8.93
CA GLU A 23 -4.67 -8.59 -8.09
C GLU A 23 -6.01 -8.65 -7.35
N PHE A 24 -6.51 -7.53 -6.80
CA PHE A 24 -7.85 -7.48 -6.23
C PHE A 24 -8.93 -7.81 -7.26
N ALA A 25 -8.80 -7.30 -8.49
CA ALA A 25 -9.76 -7.58 -9.55
C ALA A 25 -9.79 -9.07 -9.95
N LYS A 26 -8.68 -9.79 -9.85
CA LYS A 26 -8.62 -11.24 -10.10
C LYS A 26 -9.32 -12.02 -8.97
N ILE A 27 -9.06 -11.64 -7.71
CA ILE A 27 -9.59 -12.33 -6.53
C ILE A 27 -11.09 -12.07 -6.36
N TYR A 28 -11.55 -10.85 -6.67
CA TYR A 28 -12.94 -10.40 -6.49
C TYR A 28 -13.57 -9.99 -7.83
N PRO A 29 -14.12 -10.93 -8.60
CA PRO A 29 -14.59 -10.67 -9.98
C PRO A 29 -15.69 -9.61 -10.11
N GLN A 30 -16.49 -9.37 -9.07
CA GLN A 30 -17.60 -8.42 -9.07
C GLN A 30 -17.23 -7.01 -8.57
N VAL A 31 -16.03 -6.85 -8.01
CA VAL A 31 -15.62 -5.59 -7.39
C VAL A 31 -15.23 -4.54 -8.44
N LYS A 32 -15.66 -3.29 -8.23
CA LYS A 32 -15.15 -2.10 -8.93
C LYS A 32 -14.02 -1.50 -8.13
N ILE A 33 -12.92 -1.20 -8.80
CA ILE A 33 -11.71 -0.70 -8.17
C ILE A 33 -11.36 0.66 -8.75
N ILE A 34 -11.02 1.60 -7.88
CA ILE A 34 -10.41 2.86 -8.27
C ILE A 34 -8.97 2.84 -7.76
N GLY A 35 -8.02 2.97 -8.66
CA GLY A 35 -6.61 3.22 -8.31
C GLY A 35 -6.35 4.72 -8.34
N SER A 36 -5.69 5.23 -7.32
CA SER A 36 -5.37 6.65 -7.18
C SER A 36 -3.87 6.82 -6.93
N ASP A 37 -3.24 7.73 -7.66
CA ASP A 37 -1.83 8.09 -7.48
C ASP A 37 -1.60 9.56 -7.81
N ILE A 38 -0.56 10.15 -7.24
CA ILE A 38 -0.17 11.53 -7.56
C ILE A 38 0.58 11.62 -8.89
N SER A 39 1.21 10.54 -9.32
CA SER A 39 2.04 10.44 -10.51
C SER A 39 1.22 10.08 -11.75
N ASP A 40 0.90 11.06 -12.59
CA ASP A 40 0.24 10.81 -13.88
C ASP A 40 1.01 9.80 -14.73
N ARG A 41 2.34 9.88 -14.75
CA ARG A 41 3.18 8.94 -15.51
C ARG A 41 2.96 7.49 -15.10
N MET A 42 2.84 7.21 -13.79
CA MET A 42 2.58 5.86 -13.29
C MET A 42 1.18 5.39 -13.68
N LEU A 43 0.20 6.29 -13.61
CA LEU A 43 -1.17 6.00 -14.02
C LEU A 43 -1.29 5.68 -15.50
N GLN A 44 -0.58 6.40 -16.38
CA GLN A 44 -0.57 6.11 -17.83
C GLN A 44 -0.04 4.70 -18.12
N ILE A 45 1.07 4.29 -17.47
CA ILE A 45 1.59 2.92 -17.58
C ILE A 45 0.55 1.91 -17.06
N GLY A 46 -0.11 2.24 -15.95
CA GLY A 46 -1.16 1.40 -15.35
C GLY A 46 -2.36 1.21 -16.27
N LEU A 47 -2.83 2.29 -16.93
CA LEU A 47 -3.94 2.22 -17.89
C LEU A 47 -3.63 1.26 -19.05
N GLU A 48 -2.42 1.31 -19.60
CA GLU A 48 -2.01 0.39 -20.65
C GLU A 48 -1.98 -1.07 -20.16
N LYS A 49 -1.45 -1.32 -18.95
CA LYS A 49 -1.42 -2.66 -18.34
C LYS A 49 -2.83 -3.21 -18.13
N ILE A 50 -3.72 -2.40 -17.52
CA ILE A 50 -5.11 -2.75 -17.22
C ILE A 50 -5.87 -3.08 -18.51
N LYS A 51 -5.70 -2.26 -19.56
CA LYS A 51 -6.30 -2.48 -20.88
C LYS A 51 -5.80 -3.79 -21.51
N ARG A 52 -4.50 -4.05 -21.43
CA ARG A 52 -3.88 -5.28 -22.01
C ARG A 52 -4.45 -6.56 -21.42
N VAL A 53 -4.80 -6.55 -20.12
CA VAL A 53 -5.38 -7.69 -19.42
C VAL A 53 -6.91 -7.68 -19.38
N GLY A 54 -7.58 -6.76 -20.10
CA GLY A 54 -9.04 -6.70 -20.21
C GLY A 54 -9.77 -6.26 -18.94
N LEU A 55 -9.13 -5.55 -18.03
CA LEU A 55 -9.70 -5.13 -16.75
C LEU A 55 -10.23 -3.68 -16.74
N ASN A 56 -10.17 -2.97 -17.86
CA ASN A 56 -10.59 -1.57 -18.00
C ASN A 56 -12.08 -1.30 -17.73
N GLY A 57 -12.93 -2.32 -17.76
CA GLY A 57 -14.34 -2.22 -17.34
C GLY A 57 -14.55 -2.31 -15.81
N ARG A 58 -13.51 -2.66 -15.06
CA ARG A 58 -13.59 -2.88 -13.60
C ARG A 58 -12.61 -2.05 -12.79
N ILE A 59 -11.50 -1.65 -13.37
CA ILE A 59 -10.50 -0.79 -12.75
C ILE A 59 -10.48 0.54 -13.49
N SER A 60 -10.62 1.63 -12.76
CA SER A 60 -10.36 3.00 -13.24
C SER A 60 -9.19 3.59 -12.46
N LEU A 61 -8.39 4.41 -13.13
CA LEU A 61 -7.28 5.14 -12.51
C LEU A 61 -7.59 6.64 -12.49
N GLN A 62 -7.22 7.30 -11.39
CA GLN A 62 -7.47 8.71 -11.17
C GLN A 62 -6.27 9.36 -10.49
N GLN A 63 -5.84 10.51 -11.00
CA GLN A 63 -4.82 11.32 -10.35
C GLN A 63 -5.42 12.00 -9.11
N SER A 64 -4.82 11.81 -7.94
CA SER A 64 -5.18 12.53 -6.72
C SER A 64 -4.08 12.48 -5.68
N ASP A 65 -4.10 13.45 -4.78
CA ASP A 65 -3.30 13.46 -3.57
C ASP A 65 -3.99 12.61 -2.50
N LEU A 66 -3.25 11.69 -1.87
CA LEU A 66 -3.76 10.86 -0.77
C LEU A 66 -4.28 11.69 0.40
N PHE A 67 -3.68 12.85 0.66
CA PHE A 67 -4.08 13.73 1.78
C PHE A 67 -5.36 14.52 1.50
N HIS A 68 -5.84 14.53 0.24
CA HIS A 68 -7.04 15.24 -0.22
C HIS A 68 -7.77 14.41 -1.28
N LEU A 69 -8.28 13.24 -0.89
CA LEU A 69 -8.96 12.34 -1.81
C LEU A 69 -10.28 12.96 -2.31
N PRO A 70 -10.53 13.01 -3.63
CA PRO A 70 -11.70 13.65 -4.21
C PRO A 70 -12.96 12.78 -4.12
N PHE A 71 -13.13 12.10 -2.98
CA PHE A 71 -14.26 11.23 -2.72
C PHE A 71 -15.03 11.70 -1.48
N LYS A 72 -16.34 11.47 -1.48
CA LYS A 72 -17.18 11.68 -0.31
C LYS A 72 -16.82 10.69 0.80
N ASP A 73 -17.23 11.01 2.02
CA ASP A 73 -17.09 10.10 3.16
C ASP A 73 -17.86 8.82 2.93
N ARG A 74 -17.31 7.70 3.43
CA ARG A 74 -17.99 6.39 3.51
C ARG A 74 -18.45 5.84 2.17
N VAL A 75 -17.57 5.89 1.16
CA VAL A 75 -17.87 5.41 -0.21
C VAL A 75 -17.36 3.99 -0.46
N PHE A 76 -16.21 3.62 0.15
CA PHE A 76 -15.51 2.38 -0.16
C PHE A 76 -15.70 1.32 0.92
N ASP A 77 -15.83 0.05 0.49
CA ASP A 77 -15.87 -1.11 1.38
C ASP A 77 -14.47 -1.48 1.87
N ALA A 78 -13.45 -1.22 1.04
CA ALA A 78 -12.05 -1.35 1.43
C ALA A 78 -11.20 -0.24 0.80
N VAL A 79 -10.13 0.14 1.51
CA VAL A 79 -9.06 1.01 1.03
C VAL A 79 -7.75 0.27 1.20
N SER A 80 -6.91 0.26 0.18
CA SER A 80 -5.57 -0.34 0.24
C SER A 80 -4.48 0.67 -0.09
N ILE A 81 -3.30 0.43 0.46
CA ILE A 81 -2.06 1.08 0.06
C ILE A 81 -0.96 0.02 0.03
N GLY A 82 -0.32 -0.16 -1.15
CA GLY A 82 0.76 -1.11 -1.34
C GLY A 82 2.09 -0.42 -1.64
N PHE A 83 3.08 -0.59 -0.76
CA PHE A 83 4.44 -0.05 -0.90
C PHE A 83 4.56 1.47 -1.06
N GLY A 84 3.46 2.18 -0.76
CA GLY A 84 3.37 3.65 -0.79
C GLY A 84 3.38 4.29 0.60
N PHE A 85 2.99 3.54 1.63
CA PHE A 85 2.76 4.08 2.96
C PHE A 85 4.04 4.67 3.59
N ARG A 86 5.21 4.02 3.42
CA ARG A 86 6.50 4.51 3.93
C ARG A 86 6.93 5.86 3.37
N ASN A 87 6.35 6.29 2.23
CA ASN A 87 6.68 7.56 1.57
C ASN A 87 5.82 8.73 2.05
N LEU A 88 4.84 8.48 2.92
CA LEU A 88 4.00 9.53 3.47
C LEU A 88 4.81 10.41 4.44
N HIS A 89 4.67 11.71 4.31
CA HIS A 89 5.28 12.67 5.23
C HIS A 89 4.54 12.76 6.57
N ASP A 90 3.25 12.39 6.61
CA ASP A 90 2.41 12.31 7.79
C ASP A 90 1.54 11.04 7.74
N PHE A 91 1.95 10.01 8.48
CA PHE A 91 1.25 8.73 8.54
C PHE A 91 -0.18 8.86 9.08
N ARG A 92 -0.37 9.70 10.13
CA ARG A 92 -1.68 9.86 10.78
C ARG A 92 -2.68 10.55 9.86
N SER A 93 -2.29 11.65 9.23
CA SER A 93 -3.16 12.34 8.27
C SER A 93 -3.49 11.46 7.06
N GLY A 94 -2.54 10.66 6.56
CA GLY A 94 -2.82 9.69 5.51
C GLY A 94 -3.82 8.62 5.94
N ILE A 95 -3.67 8.04 7.14
CA ILE A 95 -4.63 7.06 7.68
C ILE A 95 -6.00 7.70 7.89
N ARG A 96 -6.07 8.91 8.44
CA ARG A 96 -7.31 9.64 8.65
C ARG A 96 -8.09 9.85 7.37
N GLU A 97 -7.41 10.25 6.30
CA GLU A 97 -8.04 10.47 5.00
C GLU A 97 -8.52 9.17 4.37
N MET A 98 -7.70 8.10 4.42
CA MET A 98 -8.12 6.76 4.01
C MET A 98 -9.32 6.26 4.82
N ALA A 99 -9.30 6.45 6.14
CA ALA A 99 -10.40 6.10 7.01
C ALA A 99 -11.66 6.94 6.73
N ARG A 100 -11.53 8.23 6.38
CA ARG A 100 -12.68 9.09 6.04
C ARG A 100 -13.53 8.49 4.93
N VAL A 101 -12.89 8.04 3.85
CA VAL A 101 -13.59 7.51 2.67
C VAL A 101 -14.09 6.07 2.84
N LEU A 102 -13.64 5.36 3.89
CA LEU A 102 -14.14 4.03 4.25
C LEU A 102 -15.56 4.09 4.82
N LYS A 103 -16.40 3.16 4.42
CA LYS A 103 -17.70 2.88 5.05
C LYS A 103 -17.50 2.43 6.50
N LYS A 104 -18.57 2.49 7.29
CA LYS A 104 -18.63 1.77 8.57
C LYS A 104 -18.40 0.28 8.30
N ASP A 105 -17.63 -0.37 9.16
CA ASP A 105 -17.21 -1.75 9.01
C ASP A 105 -16.29 -2.03 7.81
N GLY A 106 -15.87 -1.01 7.07
CA GLY A 106 -14.92 -1.11 5.96
C GLY A 106 -13.50 -1.44 6.42
N LEU A 107 -12.68 -1.96 5.51
CA LEU A 107 -11.33 -2.45 5.80
C LEU A 107 -10.27 -1.50 5.23
N LEU A 108 -9.31 -1.11 6.07
CA LEU A 108 -8.06 -0.48 5.62
C LEU A 108 -6.97 -1.54 5.57
N LEU A 109 -6.30 -1.69 4.43
CA LEU A 109 -5.19 -2.61 4.22
C LEU A 109 -3.92 -1.83 3.88
N ILE A 110 -2.86 -2.03 4.66
CA ILE A 110 -1.53 -1.48 4.40
C ILE A 110 -0.58 -2.65 4.15
N LEU A 111 -0.02 -2.75 2.94
CA LEU A 111 1.05 -3.67 2.58
C LEU A 111 2.34 -2.86 2.45
N GLU A 112 3.36 -3.16 3.26
CA GLU A 112 4.60 -2.37 3.24
C GLU A 112 5.84 -3.21 3.54
N LEU A 113 6.99 -2.75 3.03
CA LEU A 113 8.29 -3.29 3.40
C LEU A 113 8.64 -2.90 4.83
N SER A 114 9.17 -3.85 5.57
CA SER A 114 9.49 -3.70 6.99
C SER A 114 10.81 -4.39 7.33
N LEU A 115 11.34 -4.12 8.51
CA LEU A 115 12.51 -4.82 9.01
C LEU A 115 12.10 -6.10 9.74
N PRO A 116 12.77 -7.24 9.44
CA PRO A 116 12.55 -8.49 10.15
C PRO A 116 12.68 -8.33 11.67
N GLN A 117 11.84 -9.04 12.43
CA GLN A 117 11.93 -9.06 13.89
C GLN A 117 13.05 -9.98 14.38
N ASN A 118 13.34 -11.06 13.65
CA ASN A 118 14.47 -11.94 13.96
C ASN A 118 15.77 -11.18 13.81
N HIS A 119 16.60 -11.16 14.84
CA HIS A 119 17.82 -10.37 14.92
C HIS A 119 18.85 -10.73 13.83
N ILE A 120 19.02 -12.01 13.54
CA ILE A 120 19.97 -12.49 12.53
C ILE A 120 19.50 -12.08 11.13
N LEU A 121 18.22 -12.33 10.83
CA LEU A 121 17.65 -11.97 9.54
C LEU A 121 17.63 -10.46 9.33
N LYS A 122 17.32 -9.70 10.38
CA LYS A 122 17.39 -8.23 10.35
C LYS A 122 18.79 -7.73 10.03
N LYS A 123 19.84 -8.29 10.68
CA LYS A 123 21.23 -7.91 10.42
C LYS A 123 21.63 -8.20 8.99
N ALA A 124 21.29 -9.39 8.48
CA ALA A 124 21.55 -9.77 7.08
C ALA A 124 20.80 -8.86 6.09
N PHE A 125 19.52 -8.56 6.36
CA PHE A 125 18.71 -7.71 5.51
C PHE A 125 19.21 -6.24 5.51
N LEU A 126 19.63 -5.72 6.66
CA LEU A 126 20.25 -4.40 6.73
C LEU A 126 21.56 -4.33 5.94
N LEU A 127 22.40 -5.39 5.99
CA LEU A 127 23.61 -5.46 5.20
C LEU A 127 23.28 -5.46 3.69
N TYR A 128 22.26 -6.23 3.28
CA TYR A 128 21.75 -6.26 1.92
C TYR A 128 21.29 -4.87 1.46
N LEU A 129 20.41 -4.20 2.24
CA LEU A 129 19.87 -2.88 1.93
C LEU A 129 20.96 -1.82 1.80
N LYS A 130 21.99 -1.85 2.67
CA LYS A 130 23.03 -0.81 2.71
C LYS A 130 24.10 -1.00 1.64
N HIS A 131 24.47 -2.25 1.33
CA HIS A 131 25.67 -2.50 0.55
C HIS A 131 25.41 -3.21 -0.78
N ILE A 132 24.41 -4.08 -0.85
CA ILE A 132 24.16 -4.93 -2.03
C ILE A 132 23.14 -4.25 -2.96
N LEU A 133 21.98 -3.90 -2.43
CA LEU A 133 20.88 -3.35 -3.21
C LEU A 133 21.25 -2.07 -3.99
N PRO A 134 21.93 -1.06 -3.42
CA PRO A 134 22.30 0.14 -4.19
C PRO A 134 23.29 -0.13 -5.32
N ARG A 135 24.22 -1.10 -5.13
CA ARG A 135 25.18 -1.47 -6.16
C ARG A 135 24.53 -2.19 -7.33
N ILE A 136 23.76 -3.24 -7.04
CA ILE A 136 23.05 -4.02 -8.08
C ILE A 136 22.02 -3.14 -8.78
N GLY A 137 21.23 -2.38 -8.03
CA GLY A 137 20.22 -1.51 -8.58
C GLY A 137 20.81 -0.41 -9.47
N GLY A 138 21.94 0.18 -9.07
CA GLY A 138 22.67 1.14 -9.89
C GLY A 138 23.17 0.55 -11.22
N LEU A 139 23.61 -0.70 -11.24
CA LEU A 139 24.07 -1.38 -12.45
C LEU A 139 22.91 -1.71 -13.42
N ILE A 140 21.73 -2.08 -12.89
CA ILE A 140 20.59 -2.52 -13.72
C ILE A 140 19.77 -1.35 -14.24
N SER A 141 19.48 -0.35 -13.39
CA SER A 141 18.55 0.74 -13.72
C SER A 141 19.23 2.10 -13.98
N GLY A 142 20.55 2.19 -13.78
CA GLY A 142 21.28 3.46 -13.89
C GLY A 142 20.98 4.47 -12.77
N SER A 143 20.13 4.14 -11.79
CA SER A 143 19.70 5.05 -10.71
C SER A 143 20.07 4.55 -9.32
N GLN A 144 21.32 4.79 -8.92
CA GLN A 144 21.79 4.45 -7.57
C GLN A 144 21.02 5.22 -6.48
N SER A 145 20.61 6.46 -6.74
CA SER A 145 19.87 7.29 -5.80
C SER A 145 18.50 6.72 -5.43
N SER A 146 17.76 6.13 -6.38
CA SER A 146 16.45 5.51 -6.14
C SER A 146 16.55 4.32 -5.17
N TYR A 147 17.60 3.51 -5.29
CA TYR A 147 17.81 2.35 -4.41
C TYR A 147 18.36 2.76 -3.04
N ALA A 148 19.15 3.83 -2.97
CA ALA A 148 19.56 4.42 -1.70
C ALA A 148 18.35 4.98 -0.94
N TYR A 149 17.43 5.66 -1.64
CA TYR A 149 16.16 6.12 -1.08
C TYR A 149 15.30 4.94 -0.60
N LEU A 150 15.14 3.89 -1.39
CA LEU A 150 14.40 2.69 -1.00
C LEU A 150 14.96 2.09 0.30
N SER A 151 16.28 1.96 0.39
CA SER A 151 16.93 1.43 1.60
C SER A 151 16.69 2.32 2.81
N SER A 152 16.86 3.64 2.68
CA SER A 152 16.67 4.58 3.78
C SER A 152 15.21 4.64 4.23
N SER A 153 14.24 4.61 3.32
CA SER A 153 12.82 4.64 3.65
C SER A 153 12.36 3.38 4.39
N ILE A 154 12.88 2.19 4.02
CA ILE A 154 12.59 0.94 4.75
C ILE A 154 13.19 1.00 6.17
N ILE A 155 14.41 1.52 6.32
CA ILE A 155 15.08 1.62 7.63
C ILE A 155 14.37 2.63 8.54
N ALA A 156 13.86 3.72 7.98
CA ALA A 156 13.15 4.77 8.70
C ALA A 156 11.67 4.43 8.98
N PHE A 157 11.15 3.36 8.38
CA PHE A 157 9.74 2.97 8.54
C PHE A 157 9.42 2.68 10.02
N PRO A 158 8.27 3.15 10.53
CA PRO A 158 7.86 2.93 11.91
C PRO A 158 7.81 1.46 12.30
N LYS A 159 8.04 1.18 13.58
CA LYS A 159 7.89 -0.18 14.11
C LYS A 159 6.42 -0.62 14.04
N LYS A 160 6.21 -1.94 14.04
CA LYS A 160 4.88 -2.56 14.02
C LYS A 160 3.92 -1.92 15.03
N GLU A 161 4.38 -1.74 16.26
CA GLU A 161 3.59 -1.22 17.36
C GLU A 161 3.14 0.22 17.13
N GLU A 162 4.01 1.03 16.50
CA GLU A 162 3.74 2.43 16.15
C GLU A 162 2.68 2.51 15.03
N VAL A 163 2.80 1.67 13.98
CA VAL A 163 1.79 1.62 12.91
C VAL A 163 0.43 1.19 13.47
N ILE A 164 0.40 0.17 14.33
CA ILE A 164 -0.82 -0.27 15.00
C ILE A 164 -1.42 0.85 15.84
N GLN A 165 -0.58 1.63 16.53
CA GLN A 165 -1.05 2.76 17.34
C GLN A 165 -1.63 3.87 16.46
N PHE A 166 -0.99 4.19 15.33
CA PHE A 166 -1.54 5.17 14.37
C PHE A 166 -2.92 4.75 13.86
N LEU A 167 -3.10 3.47 13.53
CA LEU A 167 -4.40 2.95 13.09
C LEU A 167 -5.47 3.11 14.17
N LYS A 168 -5.14 2.79 15.43
CA LYS A 168 -6.06 2.93 16.58
C LYS A 168 -6.44 4.39 16.83
N ASP A 169 -5.45 5.28 16.79
CA ASP A 169 -5.65 6.71 17.05
C ASP A 169 -6.58 7.36 16.01
N GLU A 170 -6.61 6.81 14.78
CA GLU A 170 -7.50 7.26 13.71
C GLU A 170 -8.82 6.45 13.62
N GLY A 171 -9.16 5.75 14.70
CA GLY A 171 -10.48 5.12 14.89
C GLY A 171 -10.64 3.73 14.25
N LEU A 172 -9.54 3.08 13.84
CA LEU A 172 -9.59 1.71 13.32
C LEU A 172 -9.41 0.70 14.46
N GLY A 173 -10.28 -0.30 14.48
CA GLY A 173 -10.26 -1.42 15.44
C GLY A 173 -9.95 -2.75 14.79
N ASN A 174 -9.99 -3.82 15.57
CA ASN A 174 -9.78 -5.21 15.12
C ASN A 174 -8.54 -5.34 14.19
N ILE A 175 -7.43 -4.71 14.62
CA ILE A 175 -6.23 -4.65 13.80
C ILE A 175 -5.54 -6.00 13.75
N ASN A 176 -5.43 -6.58 12.56
CA ASN A 176 -4.68 -7.78 12.28
C ASN A 176 -3.34 -7.43 11.63
N TYR A 177 -2.27 -8.11 12.06
CA TYR A 177 -0.92 -7.97 11.52
C TYR A 177 -0.44 -9.31 10.98
N ILE A 178 0.02 -9.32 9.73
CA ILE A 178 0.55 -10.50 9.06
C ILE A 178 1.98 -10.19 8.61
N SER A 179 2.92 -10.97 9.11
CA SER A 179 4.33 -10.91 8.70
C SER A 179 4.55 -11.79 7.48
N LEU A 180 5.13 -11.24 6.43
CA LEU A 180 5.45 -11.95 5.19
C LEU A 180 6.96 -12.06 5.02
N SER A 181 7.41 -13.14 4.37
CA SER A 181 8.83 -13.36 4.01
C SER A 181 9.79 -13.15 5.20
N GLY A 182 9.44 -13.71 6.37
CA GLY A 182 10.24 -13.57 7.57
C GLY A 182 10.25 -12.16 8.19
N GLY A 183 9.32 -11.28 7.80
CA GLY A 183 9.20 -9.90 8.29
C GLY A 183 9.82 -8.85 7.36
N ILE A 184 10.21 -9.22 6.14
CA ILE A 184 10.68 -8.29 5.10
C ILE A 184 9.52 -7.45 4.56
N ALA A 185 8.31 -8.01 4.56
CA ALA A 185 7.09 -7.28 4.28
C ALA A 185 6.03 -7.58 5.34
N SER A 186 5.10 -6.66 5.51
CA SER A 186 4.04 -6.74 6.52
C SER A 186 2.72 -6.26 5.95
N ILE A 187 1.64 -6.91 6.36
CA ILE A 187 0.29 -6.46 6.09
C ILE A 187 -0.36 -6.06 7.41
N TYR A 188 -0.96 -4.88 7.42
CA TYR A 188 -1.83 -4.42 8.50
C TYR A 188 -3.25 -4.32 7.95
N VAL A 189 -4.22 -4.89 8.65
CA VAL A 189 -5.64 -4.77 8.31
C VAL A 189 -6.37 -4.23 9.51
N GLY A 190 -6.96 -3.06 9.38
CA GLY A 190 -7.80 -2.44 10.41
C GLY A 190 -9.24 -2.31 9.93
N LYS A 191 -10.20 -2.41 10.83
CA LYS A 191 -11.63 -2.25 10.56
C LYS A 191 -12.11 -0.90 11.13
N LYS A 192 -12.85 -0.14 10.32
CA LYS A 192 -13.47 1.13 10.74
C LYS A 192 -14.76 0.92 11.53
#